data_1b3dbde8ae8fa4313c5088932a26fb3a
#
_entry.id   1b3dbde8ae8fa4313c5088932a26fb3a
#
_cell.length_a   1.000
_cell.length_b   1.000
_cell.length_c   1.000
_cell.angle_alpha   90.00
_cell.angle_beta   90.00
_cell.angle_gamma   90.00
#
_symmetry.space_group_name_H-M   'P 1'
#
loop_
_entity.id
_entity.type
_entity.pdbx_description
1 polymer ?
#
loop_
_entity_poly.entity_id
_entity_poly.type
_entity_poly.pdbx_seq_one_letter_code
_entity_poly.pdbx_strand_id
1 'polypeptide(L)'
;MRRLIFAAALVLAAALPATGEVRVDIGIHLPAPPPLVVVPGVPVYYAPSAPANVFFYGHQYWVFHGGGWYMGPTWKGPWVVVAPVHIPAPILHVPVRYYKVPPGQWKKWRPDAHPRWEAHYGRDWREDDRERHWHERESEWKHAKHRDGDGGKGPGKGRGHGKRDD
;
A
#
# COMPACT_ATOMS: atom_id res chain seq x y z
N MET A 1 20.43 -22.82 -61.12
CA MET A 1 20.30 -21.58 -60.31
C MET A 1 19.30 -21.85 -59.20
N ARG A 2 19.78 -22.18 -57.99
CA ARG A 2 18.93 -22.53 -56.83
C ARG A 2 18.83 -21.27 -55.97
N ARG A 3 17.63 -20.73 -55.86
CA ARG A 3 17.32 -19.58 -55.00
C ARG A 3 17.09 -20.08 -53.57
N LEU A 4 18.00 -19.79 -52.67
CA LEU A 4 17.88 -20.02 -51.26
C LEU A 4 17.06 -18.85 -50.63
N ILE A 5 15.85 -19.16 -50.19
CA ILE A 5 15.01 -18.23 -49.43
C ILE A 5 15.32 -18.45 -47.95
N PHE A 6 16.04 -17.50 -47.34
CA PHE A 6 16.22 -17.47 -45.88
C PHE A 6 14.97 -16.87 -45.25
N ALA A 7 14.17 -17.70 -44.61
CA ALA A 7 13.11 -17.25 -43.72
C ALA A 7 13.71 -16.84 -42.34
N ALA A 8 13.81 -15.55 -42.10
CA ALA A 8 14.19 -15.02 -40.82
C ALA A 8 12.96 -15.10 -39.88
N ALA A 9 12.90 -16.09 -39.01
CA ALA A 9 11.91 -16.18 -37.94
C ALA A 9 12.29 -15.15 -36.84
N LEU A 10 11.56 -14.03 -36.82
CA LEU A 10 11.67 -13.03 -35.74
C LEU A 10 10.95 -13.58 -34.49
N VAL A 11 11.73 -14.11 -33.56
CA VAL A 11 11.21 -14.51 -32.23
C VAL A 11 11.02 -13.25 -31.40
N LEU A 12 9.79 -12.77 -31.32
CA LEU A 12 9.38 -11.69 -30.43
C LEU A 12 9.29 -12.27 -29.01
N ALA A 13 10.37 -12.16 -28.22
CA ALA A 13 10.36 -12.51 -26.82
C ALA A 13 9.50 -11.48 -26.06
N ALA A 14 8.28 -11.86 -25.72
CA ALA A 14 7.44 -11.09 -24.83
C ALA A 14 8.10 -11.08 -23.44
N ALA A 15 8.74 -9.98 -23.09
CA ALA A 15 9.24 -9.72 -21.74
C ALA A 15 8.02 -9.52 -20.82
N LEU A 16 7.60 -10.57 -20.13
CA LEU A 16 6.64 -10.45 -19.03
C LEU A 16 7.30 -9.66 -17.91
N PRO A 17 6.64 -8.65 -17.34
CA PRO A 17 7.18 -7.99 -16.16
C PRO A 17 7.26 -9.03 -15.03
N ALA A 18 8.46 -9.39 -14.64
CA ALA A 18 8.70 -10.17 -13.44
C ALA A 18 8.40 -9.24 -12.25
N THR A 19 7.20 -9.33 -11.68
CA THR A 19 6.91 -8.76 -10.38
C THR A 19 7.73 -9.54 -9.36
N GLY A 20 8.93 -9.04 -9.06
CA GLY A 20 9.84 -9.65 -8.10
C GLY A 20 9.22 -9.54 -6.70
N GLU A 21 8.67 -10.64 -6.17
CA GLU A 21 8.35 -10.73 -4.76
C GLU A 21 9.64 -10.58 -3.94
N VAL A 22 9.71 -9.54 -3.11
CA VAL A 22 10.82 -9.35 -2.20
C VAL A 22 10.65 -10.30 -1.02
N ARG A 23 11.38 -11.40 -1.04
CA ARG A 23 11.45 -12.34 0.08
C ARG A 23 12.42 -11.80 1.11
N VAL A 24 11.96 -11.73 2.35
CA VAL A 24 12.77 -11.24 3.47
C VAL A 24 12.88 -12.27 4.58
N ASP A 25 14.03 -12.33 5.20
CA ASP A 25 14.19 -13.01 6.48
C ASP A 25 13.89 -11.99 7.58
N ILE A 26 12.81 -12.23 8.32
CA ILE A 26 12.36 -11.35 9.41
C ILE A 26 12.87 -11.82 10.78
N GLY A 27 13.79 -12.80 10.81
CA GLY A 27 14.36 -13.32 12.03
C GLY A 27 13.37 -14.08 12.94
N ILE A 28 12.18 -14.39 12.44
CA ILE A 28 11.17 -15.15 13.19
C ILE A 28 11.28 -16.62 12.82
N HIS A 29 11.83 -17.39 13.74
CA HIS A 29 11.99 -18.83 13.59
C HIS A 29 11.00 -19.55 14.51
N LEU A 30 10.07 -20.28 13.93
CA LEU A 30 9.16 -21.15 14.64
C LEU A 30 9.68 -22.60 14.46
N PRO A 31 10.07 -23.29 15.53
CA PRO A 31 10.66 -24.63 15.42
C PRO A 31 9.66 -25.69 14.96
N ALA A 32 8.38 -25.46 15.17
CA ALA A 32 7.26 -26.33 14.80
C ALA A 32 6.05 -25.49 14.37
N PRO A 33 5.05 -26.12 13.70
CA PRO A 33 3.78 -25.46 13.44
C PRO A 33 3.18 -24.98 14.76
N PRO A 34 2.91 -23.66 14.91
CA PRO A 34 2.35 -23.15 16.16
C PRO A 34 0.88 -23.61 16.31
N PRO A 35 0.43 -23.93 17.52
CA PRO A 35 -1.00 -24.12 17.76
C PRO A 35 -1.73 -22.83 17.46
N LEU A 36 -2.83 -22.95 16.71
CA LEU A 36 -3.67 -21.83 16.28
C LEU A 36 -4.97 -21.81 17.08
N VAL A 37 -5.33 -20.62 17.58
CA VAL A 37 -6.55 -20.39 18.34
C VAL A 37 -7.39 -19.34 17.63
N VAL A 38 -8.68 -19.58 17.50
CA VAL A 38 -9.64 -18.64 16.87
C VAL A 38 -9.69 -17.34 17.67
N VAL A 39 -9.68 -16.22 16.95
CA VAL A 39 -9.98 -14.90 17.52
C VAL A 39 -11.51 -14.71 17.51
N PRO A 40 -12.17 -14.57 18.65
CA PRO A 40 -13.62 -14.35 18.68
C PRO A 40 -14.04 -13.11 17.90
N GLY A 41 -15.06 -13.25 17.07
CA GLY A 41 -15.66 -12.15 16.31
C GLY A 41 -15.01 -11.85 14.96
N VAL A 42 -13.89 -12.50 14.62
CA VAL A 42 -13.25 -12.38 13.31
C VAL A 42 -12.78 -13.75 12.80
N PRO A 43 -12.79 -14.04 11.51
CA PRO A 43 -12.37 -15.33 10.94
C PRO A 43 -10.84 -15.46 10.87
N VAL A 44 -10.17 -15.12 11.94
CA VAL A 44 -8.69 -15.13 12.04
C VAL A 44 -8.29 -16.04 13.19
N TYR A 45 -7.21 -16.78 13.01
CA TYR A 45 -6.55 -17.51 14.10
C TYR A 45 -5.29 -16.76 14.50
N TYR A 46 -4.91 -16.85 15.77
CA TYR A 46 -3.64 -16.34 16.26
C TYR A 46 -2.81 -17.46 16.90
N ALA A 47 -1.52 -17.29 16.96
CA ALA A 47 -0.59 -18.25 17.56
C ALA A 47 -0.16 -17.79 18.96
N PRO A 48 -0.82 -18.27 20.05
CA PRO A 48 -0.53 -17.80 21.41
C PRO A 48 0.89 -18.16 21.90
N SER A 49 1.50 -19.19 21.39
CA SER A 49 2.87 -19.63 21.75
C SER A 49 3.98 -19.05 20.89
N ALA A 50 3.66 -18.39 19.76
CA ALA A 50 4.69 -17.83 18.89
C ALA A 50 5.43 -16.66 19.58
N PRO A 51 6.72 -16.43 19.31
CA PRO A 51 7.49 -15.33 19.89
C PRO A 51 7.10 -13.96 19.30
N ALA A 52 6.37 -13.93 18.19
CA ALA A 52 5.92 -12.75 17.47
C ALA A 52 4.40 -12.72 17.30
N ASN A 53 3.88 -11.65 16.71
CA ASN A 53 2.47 -11.52 16.34
C ASN A 53 2.20 -12.34 15.08
N VAL A 54 1.81 -13.59 15.24
CA VAL A 54 1.53 -14.53 14.16
C VAL A 54 0.04 -14.83 14.10
N PHE A 55 -0.53 -14.63 12.92
CA PHE A 55 -1.92 -14.89 12.62
C PHE A 55 -2.04 -15.83 11.43
N PHE A 56 -3.20 -16.45 11.25
CA PHE A 56 -3.51 -17.28 10.10
C PHE A 56 -4.88 -16.90 9.55
N TYR A 57 -4.93 -16.59 8.27
CA TYR A 57 -6.14 -16.20 7.55
C TYR A 57 -5.98 -16.47 6.06
N GLY A 58 -7.04 -16.96 5.39
CA GLY A 58 -7.04 -17.18 3.94
C GLY A 58 -5.95 -18.16 3.48
N HIS A 59 -5.69 -19.22 4.26
CA HIS A 59 -4.63 -20.21 4.01
C HIS A 59 -3.20 -19.64 4.01
N GLN A 60 -2.99 -18.46 4.61
CA GLN A 60 -1.70 -17.78 4.72
C GLN A 60 -1.38 -17.45 6.16
N TYR A 61 -0.10 -17.48 6.49
CA TYR A 61 0.41 -16.92 7.74
C TYR A 61 0.71 -15.44 7.56
N TRP A 62 0.33 -14.65 8.55
CA TRP A 62 0.50 -13.21 8.61
C TRP A 62 1.31 -12.87 9.85
N VAL A 63 2.35 -12.09 9.69
CA VAL A 63 3.22 -11.69 10.80
C VAL A 63 3.28 -10.18 10.86
N PHE A 64 2.99 -9.63 12.05
CA PHE A 64 3.25 -8.22 12.33
C PHE A 64 4.53 -8.09 13.15
N HIS A 65 5.56 -7.53 12.55
CA HIS A 65 6.88 -7.37 13.16
C HIS A 65 7.56 -6.09 12.71
N GLY A 66 8.26 -5.37 13.63
CA GLY A 66 8.98 -4.15 13.29
C GLY A 66 8.12 -3.01 12.71
N GLY A 67 6.80 -3.02 12.96
CA GLY A 67 5.87 -2.03 12.40
C GLY A 67 5.35 -2.38 11.00
N GLY A 68 5.80 -3.48 10.39
CA GLY A 68 5.37 -3.95 9.09
C GLY A 68 4.61 -5.27 9.12
N TRP A 69 3.91 -5.54 8.02
CA TRP A 69 3.24 -6.82 7.80
C TRP A 69 3.99 -7.67 6.80
N TYR A 70 3.99 -8.96 7.09
CA TYR A 70 4.58 -9.98 6.24
C TYR A 70 3.60 -11.13 6.07
N MET A 71 3.63 -11.75 4.90
CA MET A 71 2.79 -12.88 4.57
C MET A 71 3.65 -14.06 4.09
N GLY A 72 3.21 -15.27 4.38
CA GLY A 72 3.87 -16.48 3.90
C GLY A 72 2.92 -17.67 3.83
N PRO A 73 3.19 -18.63 2.92
CA PRO A 73 2.35 -19.82 2.75
C PRO A 73 2.49 -20.82 3.91
N THR A 74 3.57 -20.71 4.65
CA THR A 74 3.86 -21.61 5.78
C THR A 74 4.34 -20.81 6.99
N TRP A 75 4.32 -21.43 8.17
CA TRP A 75 4.82 -20.86 9.41
C TRP A 75 6.35 -20.60 9.41
N LYS A 76 7.06 -21.18 8.44
CA LYS A 76 8.51 -20.96 8.23
C LYS A 76 8.79 -19.89 7.16
N GLY A 77 7.77 -19.36 6.52
CA GLY A 77 7.91 -18.53 5.32
C GLY A 77 7.95 -19.36 4.03
N PRO A 78 8.55 -18.87 2.95
CA PRO A 78 9.22 -17.57 2.88
C PRO A 78 8.27 -16.41 3.17
N TRP A 79 8.82 -15.33 3.74
CA TRP A 79 8.06 -14.14 4.08
C TRP A 79 8.15 -13.09 2.98
N VAL A 80 7.03 -12.49 2.64
CA VAL A 80 6.90 -11.39 1.68
C VAL A 80 6.37 -10.18 2.42
N VAL A 81 6.96 -9.01 2.19
CA VAL A 81 6.46 -7.74 2.73
C VAL A 81 5.11 -7.43 2.10
N VAL A 82 4.15 -7.04 2.93
CA VAL A 82 2.81 -6.66 2.48
C VAL A 82 2.60 -5.18 2.70
N ALA A 83 2.30 -4.46 1.63
CA ALA A 83 1.91 -3.06 1.73
C ALA A 83 0.60 -2.92 2.53
N PRO A 84 0.44 -1.88 3.36
CA PRO A 84 -0.73 -1.70 4.22
C PRO A 84 -2.08 -1.84 3.51
N VAL A 85 -2.20 -1.33 2.29
CA VAL A 85 -3.41 -1.38 1.46
C VAL A 85 -3.84 -2.81 1.11
N HIS A 86 -2.91 -3.76 1.04
CA HIS A 86 -3.18 -5.15 0.68
C HIS A 86 -3.45 -6.07 1.89
N ILE A 87 -3.47 -5.52 3.12
CA ILE A 87 -3.75 -6.31 4.31
C ILE A 87 -5.26 -6.58 4.39
N PRO A 88 -5.70 -7.85 4.50
CA PRO A 88 -7.12 -8.18 4.58
C PRO A 88 -7.80 -7.53 5.78
N ALA A 89 -9.01 -7.03 5.58
CA ALA A 89 -9.80 -6.41 6.64
C ALA A 89 -9.95 -7.29 7.90
N PRO A 90 -10.18 -8.61 7.83
CA PRO A 90 -10.23 -9.45 9.02
C PRO A 90 -8.95 -9.42 9.88
N ILE A 91 -7.78 -9.38 9.25
CA ILE A 91 -6.48 -9.24 9.96
C ILE A 91 -6.42 -7.90 10.68
N LEU A 92 -6.86 -6.82 10.03
CA LEU A 92 -6.84 -5.47 10.60
C LEU A 92 -7.84 -5.29 11.75
N HIS A 93 -8.89 -6.12 11.80
CA HIS A 93 -9.90 -6.12 12.86
C HIS A 93 -9.54 -6.99 14.07
N VAL A 94 -8.41 -7.68 14.07
CA VAL A 94 -7.95 -8.44 15.24
C VAL A 94 -7.76 -7.49 16.43
N PRO A 95 -8.40 -7.75 17.59
CA PRO A 95 -8.26 -6.89 18.78
C PRO A 95 -6.83 -6.86 19.33
N VAL A 96 -6.46 -5.73 19.93
CA VAL A 96 -5.11 -5.47 20.47
C VAL A 96 -4.65 -6.53 21.46
N ARG A 97 -5.56 -7.11 22.25
CA ARG A 97 -5.24 -8.16 23.22
C ARG A 97 -4.58 -9.42 22.63
N TYR A 98 -4.77 -9.67 21.35
CA TYR A 98 -4.17 -10.81 20.63
C TYR A 98 -2.79 -10.51 20.06
N TYR A 99 -2.32 -9.28 20.22
CA TYR A 99 -0.96 -8.88 19.84
C TYR A 99 0.00 -9.05 21.03
N LYS A 100 1.07 -9.79 20.85
CA LYS A 100 2.07 -10.05 21.89
C LYS A 100 2.98 -8.87 22.17
N VAL A 101 3.35 -8.16 21.11
CA VAL A 101 4.23 -6.98 21.20
C VAL A 101 3.50 -5.83 20.52
N PRO A 102 2.51 -5.22 21.20
CA PRO A 102 1.84 -4.08 20.63
C PRO A 102 2.84 -2.93 20.47
N PRO A 103 2.82 -2.19 19.36
CA PRO A 103 3.56 -0.94 19.22
C PRO A 103 3.30 -0.04 20.42
N GLY A 104 4.30 0.74 20.88
CA GLY A 104 4.23 1.51 22.13
C GLY A 104 3.01 2.42 22.26
N GLN A 105 2.54 2.99 21.14
CA GLN A 105 1.32 3.80 21.06
C GLN A 105 0.02 2.98 21.31
N TRP A 106 0.02 1.67 21.08
CA TRP A 106 -1.15 0.81 21.27
C TRP A 106 -1.44 0.51 22.73
N LYS A 107 -0.50 0.70 23.62
CA LYS A 107 -0.72 0.56 25.08
C LYS A 107 -1.82 1.45 25.62
N LYS A 108 -2.16 2.52 24.90
CA LYS A 108 -3.24 3.47 25.24
C LYS A 108 -4.58 3.05 24.68
N TRP A 109 -4.66 1.96 23.90
CA TRP A 109 -5.89 1.53 23.25
C TRP A 109 -6.61 0.45 24.06
N ARG A 110 -7.91 0.41 23.87
CA ARG A 110 -8.75 -0.59 24.54
C ARG A 110 -8.35 -1.98 24.05
N PRO A 111 -8.16 -2.97 24.95
CA PRO A 111 -7.76 -4.34 24.58
C PRO A 111 -8.72 -5.01 23.60
N ASP A 112 -10.01 -4.66 23.68
CA ASP A 112 -11.08 -5.23 22.88
C ASP A 112 -11.29 -4.55 21.52
N ALA A 113 -10.62 -3.42 21.30
CA ALA A 113 -10.66 -2.71 20.03
C ALA A 113 -9.51 -3.18 19.14
N HIS A 114 -9.72 -3.10 17.82
CA HIS A 114 -8.63 -3.27 16.87
C HIS A 114 -7.65 -2.09 16.95
N PRO A 115 -6.40 -2.26 16.49
CA PRO A 115 -5.43 -1.18 16.39
C PRO A 115 -5.95 -0.02 15.53
N ARG A 116 -5.56 1.20 15.90
CA ARG A 116 -5.85 2.41 15.10
C ARG A 116 -4.81 2.54 14.01
N TRP A 117 -5.03 1.84 12.91
CA TRP A 117 -4.08 1.74 11.81
C TRP A 117 -3.75 3.10 11.18
N GLU A 118 -4.73 4.03 11.15
CA GLU A 118 -4.52 5.39 10.67
C GLU A 118 -3.48 6.15 11.50
N ALA A 119 -3.38 5.85 12.80
CA ALA A 119 -2.37 6.43 13.66
C ALA A 119 -0.97 5.82 13.43
N HIS A 120 -0.91 4.63 12.84
CA HIS A 120 0.32 3.92 12.56
C HIS A 120 0.87 4.18 11.14
N TYR A 121 -0.01 4.15 10.14
CA TYR A 121 0.36 4.27 8.73
C TYR A 121 0.06 5.64 8.10
N GLY A 122 -0.64 6.52 8.82
CA GLY A 122 -1.16 7.77 8.27
C GLY A 122 -2.61 7.64 7.80
N ARG A 123 -3.21 8.77 7.46
CA ARG A 123 -4.65 8.85 7.17
C ARG A 123 -5.03 8.13 5.88
N ASP A 124 -4.17 8.23 4.89
CA ASP A 124 -4.44 7.79 3.51
C ASP A 124 -3.80 6.42 3.18
N TRP A 125 -3.51 5.63 4.21
CA TRP A 125 -2.79 4.36 4.07
C TRP A 125 -3.52 3.27 3.27
N ARG A 126 -4.84 3.40 3.06
CA ARG A 126 -5.67 2.49 2.26
C ARG A 126 -5.84 2.94 0.82
N GLU A 127 -5.39 4.13 0.47
CA GLU A 127 -5.43 4.56 -0.91
C GLU A 127 -4.46 3.73 -1.74
N ASP A 128 -4.95 3.16 -2.82
CA ASP A 128 -4.11 2.45 -3.79
C ASP A 128 -3.08 3.45 -4.35
N ASP A 129 -1.85 3.00 -4.58
CA ASP A 129 -0.80 3.83 -5.19
C ASP A 129 -1.27 4.48 -6.50
N ARG A 130 -2.15 3.82 -7.26
CA ARG A 130 -2.77 4.37 -8.47
C ARG A 130 -3.70 5.56 -8.17
N GLU A 131 -4.47 5.51 -7.09
CA GLU A 131 -5.34 6.61 -6.68
C GLU A 131 -4.53 7.79 -6.17
N ARG A 132 -3.47 7.55 -5.37
CA ARG A 132 -2.55 8.60 -4.94
C ARG A 132 -1.91 9.32 -6.13
N HIS A 133 -1.37 8.61 -7.09
CA HIS A 133 -0.80 9.19 -8.32
C HIS A 133 -1.82 9.91 -9.19
N TRP A 134 -3.09 9.51 -9.15
CA TRP A 134 -4.16 10.22 -9.82
C TRP A 134 -4.45 11.56 -9.15
N HIS A 135 -4.59 11.58 -7.82
CA HIS A 135 -4.83 12.82 -7.05
C HIS A 135 -3.65 13.79 -7.14
N GLU A 136 -2.42 13.31 -7.10
CA GLU A 136 -1.22 14.12 -7.32
C GLU A 136 -1.24 14.78 -8.71
N ARG A 137 -1.48 14.02 -9.77
CA ARG A 137 -1.57 14.56 -11.13
C ARG A 137 -2.74 15.52 -11.32
N GLU A 138 -3.87 15.25 -10.70
CA GLU A 138 -5.03 16.15 -10.74
C GLU A 138 -4.73 17.47 -10.05
N SER A 139 -4.05 17.46 -8.92
CA SER A 139 -3.63 18.66 -8.20
C SER A 139 -2.63 19.47 -9.00
N GLU A 140 -1.62 18.83 -9.60
CA GLU A 140 -0.64 19.47 -10.48
C GLU A 140 -1.32 20.14 -11.69
N TRP A 141 -2.26 19.44 -12.33
CA TRP A 141 -3.01 19.97 -13.46
C TRP A 141 -3.88 21.18 -13.07
N LYS A 142 -4.52 21.16 -11.90
CA LYS A 142 -5.27 22.31 -11.37
C LYS A 142 -4.36 23.51 -11.12
N HIS A 143 -3.19 23.29 -10.54
CA HIS A 143 -2.20 24.34 -10.30
C HIS A 143 -1.60 24.90 -11.59
N ALA A 144 -1.34 24.07 -12.60
CA ALA A 144 -0.88 24.52 -13.92
C ALA A 144 -1.91 25.41 -14.60
N LYS A 145 -3.19 24.99 -14.60
CA LYS A 145 -4.28 25.76 -15.21
C LYS A 145 -4.50 27.13 -14.58
N HIS A 146 -4.28 27.27 -13.27
CA HIS A 146 -4.35 28.57 -12.61
C HIS A 146 -3.16 29.49 -12.93
N ARG A 147 -1.99 28.94 -13.24
CA ARG A 147 -0.81 29.69 -13.60
C ARG A 147 -0.88 30.30 -14.99
N ASP A 148 -1.51 29.59 -15.93
CA ASP A 148 -1.69 30.08 -17.31
C ASP A 148 -2.88 31.04 -17.47
N GLY A 149 -3.78 31.12 -16.47
CA GLY A 149 -4.94 32.00 -16.48
C GLY A 149 -4.68 33.45 -16.05
N ASP A 150 -3.55 33.74 -15.41
CA ASP A 150 -3.23 35.10 -14.89
C ASP A 150 -2.36 35.94 -15.86
N GLY A 151 -2.01 35.42 -17.04
CA GLY A 151 -1.20 36.12 -18.06
C GLY A 151 -1.94 36.99 -19.04
N GLY A 152 -3.27 37.19 -18.91
CA GLY A 152 -4.13 37.80 -19.92
C GLY A 152 -4.67 39.20 -19.60
N LYS A 153 -3.94 40.06 -18.90
CA LYS A 153 -4.30 41.52 -18.88
C LYS A 153 -3.48 42.27 -19.92
N GLY A 154 -4.02 42.32 -21.13
CA GLY A 154 -3.53 43.19 -22.20
C GLY A 154 -3.65 44.66 -21.80
N PRO A 155 -2.74 45.53 -22.31
CA PRO A 155 -2.74 46.97 -21.99
C PRO A 155 -3.99 47.65 -22.49
N GLY A 156 -4.79 48.23 -21.59
CA GLY A 156 -5.97 48.98 -21.90
C GLY A 156 -5.64 50.21 -22.75
N LYS A 157 -6.23 50.29 -23.92
CA LYS A 157 -6.22 51.48 -24.77
C LYS A 157 -6.96 52.61 -24.05
N GLY A 158 -6.21 53.64 -23.61
CA GLY A 158 -6.73 54.90 -23.18
C GLY A 158 -7.50 55.60 -24.32
N ARG A 159 -8.79 55.83 -24.15
CA ARG A 159 -9.58 56.80 -24.95
C ARG A 159 -9.64 58.08 -24.18
N GLY A 160 -8.89 59.07 -24.71
CA GLY A 160 -9.04 60.44 -24.30
C GLY A 160 -10.46 60.98 -24.64
N HIS A 161 -11.10 61.57 -23.64
CA HIS A 161 -12.29 62.38 -23.85
C HIS A 161 -11.85 63.81 -23.90
N GLY A 162 -11.98 64.41 -25.10
CA GLY A 162 -11.84 65.82 -25.30
C GLY A 162 -12.99 66.55 -24.64
N LYS A 163 -12.66 67.56 -23.83
CA LYS A 163 -13.49 68.51 -23.25
C LYS A 163 -13.87 69.53 -24.37
N ARG A 164 -15.16 69.79 -24.59
CA ARG A 164 -15.63 70.95 -25.30
C ARG A 164 -16.36 71.84 -24.29
N ASP A 165 -15.78 73.01 -24.17
CA ASP A 165 -16.44 74.17 -23.57
C ASP A 165 -17.42 74.69 -24.61
N ASP A 166 -18.64 75.01 -24.16
CA ASP A 166 -19.47 76.15 -24.42
C ASP A 166 -20.66 76.14 -23.43
#